data_0f5b1feaeb29cf6556873a9e1a9c5ea3
#
_entry.id   0f5b1feaeb29cf6556873a9e1a9c5ea3
#
_cell.length_a   1.000
_cell.length_b   1.000
_cell.length_c   1.000
_cell.angle_alpha   90.00
_cell.angle_beta   90.00
_cell.angle_gamma   90.00
#
_symmetry.space_group_name_H-M   'P 1'
#
loop_
_entity.id
_entity.type
_entity.pdbx_description
1 polymer ?
#
loop_
_entity_poly.entity_id
_entity_poly.type
_entity_poly.pdbx_seq_one_letter_code
_entity_poly.pdbx_strand_id
1 'polypeptide(L)'
;MSTEIIKLIANKKILPIIGKGSSLDIIDKFNRLVLEKYKVIEITLRSHDALETAIKLKEQNPDIHIGLGSIKSLKVFEEVTNFKFDFYVSPGTNIKMLDFAKKNQFLFIPGVSTPSE
;
A
#
# COMPACT_ATOMS: atom_id res chain seq x y z
N MET A 1 15.16 -3.73 3.43
CA MET A 1 13.88 -3.00 3.44
C MET A 1 12.67 -3.93 3.31
N SER A 2 12.58 -4.70 2.25
CA SER A 2 11.48 -5.65 2.07
C SER A 2 11.35 -6.65 3.22
N THR A 3 12.46 -7.15 3.72
CA THR A 3 12.49 -8.08 4.83
C THR A 3 11.91 -7.47 6.11
N GLU A 4 12.21 -6.20 6.35
CA GLU A 4 11.69 -5.50 7.52
C GLU A 4 10.17 -5.37 7.46
N ILE A 5 9.63 -4.99 6.30
CA ILE A 5 8.19 -4.85 6.11
C ILE A 5 7.49 -6.19 6.32
N ILE A 6 8.04 -7.26 5.73
CA ILE A 6 7.48 -8.60 5.87
C ILE A 6 7.49 -9.04 7.33
N LYS A 7 8.57 -8.76 8.06
CA LYS A 7 8.66 -9.09 9.48
C LYS A 7 7.61 -8.32 10.30
N LEU A 8 7.40 -7.05 9.99
CA LEU A 8 6.41 -6.25 10.70
C LEU A 8 5.00 -6.76 10.47
N ILE A 9 4.66 -7.16 9.25
CA ILE A 9 3.38 -7.76 8.94
C ILE A 9 3.23 -9.09 9.67
N ALA A 10 4.24 -9.93 9.62
CA ALA A 10 4.20 -11.25 10.27
C ALA A 10 4.06 -11.14 11.78
N ASN A 11 4.71 -10.15 12.38
CA ASN A 11 4.65 -9.94 13.82
C ASN A 11 3.24 -9.61 14.30
N LYS A 12 2.53 -8.77 13.55
CA LYS A 12 1.13 -8.43 13.86
C LYS A 12 0.15 -9.46 13.29
N LYS A 13 0.57 -10.24 12.32
CA LYS A 13 -0.25 -11.22 11.59
C LYS A 13 -1.41 -10.60 10.84
N ILE A 14 -1.38 -9.29 10.64
CA ILE A 14 -2.43 -8.53 9.96
C ILE A 14 -1.77 -7.39 9.21
N LEU A 15 -2.20 -7.20 7.96
CA LEU A 15 -1.89 -5.99 7.21
C LEU A 15 -3.17 -5.15 7.18
N PRO A 16 -3.27 -4.09 7.97
CA PRO A 16 -4.46 -3.26 7.94
C PRO A 16 -4.57 -2.50 6.62
N ILE A 17 -5.78 -2.46 6.09
CA ILE A 17 -6.08 -1.84 4.81
C ILE A 17 -7.10 -0.74 5.01
N ILE A 18 -6.75 0.48 4.60
CA ILE A 18 -7.69 1.58 4.57
C ILE A 18 -8.30 1.62 3.17
N GLY A 19 -9.58 1.31 3.09
CA GLY A 19 -10.27 1.21 1.83
C GLY A 19 -10.88 2.53 1.39
N LYS A 20 -12.08 2.43 0.85
CA LYS A 20 -12.81 3.55 0.30
C LYS A 20 -13.19 4.58 1.38
N GLY A 21 -13.11 5.87 1.02
CA GLY A 21 -13.50 6.94 1.92
C GLY A 21 -12.98 8.29 1.45
N SER A 22 -13.44 9.35 2.11
CA SER A 22 -12.92 10.69 1.86
C SER A 22 -11.52 10.82 2.44
N SER A 23 -10.85 11.91 2.12
CA SER A 23 -9.52 12.16 2.69
C SER A 23 -9.56 12.24 4.21
N LEU A 24 -10.63 12.81 4.78
CA LEU A 24 -10.79 12.87 6.24
C LEU A 24 -10.98 11.47 6.84
N ASP A 25 -11.74 10.61 6.16
CA ASP A 25 -11.95 9.23 6.62
C ASP A 25 -10.62 8.46 6.61
N ILE A 26 -9.85 8.63 5.55
CA ILE A 26 -8.56 7.96 5.43
C ILE A 26 -7.61 8.41 6.54
N ILE A 27 -7.53 9.71 6.78
CA ILE A 27 -6.67 10.28 7.83
C ILE A 27 -7.10 9.78 9.21
N ASP A 28 -8.40 9.77 9.48
CA ASP A 28 -8.92 9.31 10.76
C ASP A 28 -8.57 7.85 11.02
N LYS A 29 -8.81 6.99 10.05
CA LYS A 29 -8.48 5.56 10.14
C LYS A 29 -6.98 5.34 10.29
N PHE A 30 -6.18 6.08 9.53
CA PHE A 30 -4.73 5.99 9.61
C PHE A 30 -4.25 6.35 11.03
N ASN A 31 -4.73 7.45 11.58
CA ASN A 31 -4.33 7.88 12.91
C ASN A 31 -4.71 6.86 13.98
N ARG A 32 -5.89 6.23 13.86
CA ARG A 32 -6.30 5.18 14.79
C ARG A 32 -5.36 3.98 14.74
N LEU A 33 -4.97 3.57 13.53
CA LEU A 33 -4.05 2.46 13.38
C LEU A 33 -2.68 2.76 13.96
N VAL A 34 -2.19 3.99 13.78
CA VAL A 34 -0.93 4.41 14.38
C VAL A 34 -1.00 4.37 15.90
N LEU A 35 -2.12 4.82 16.48
CA LEU A 35 -2.33 4.75 17.92
C LEU A 35 -2.34 3.32 18.43
N GLU A 36 -2.82 2.37 17.62
CA GLU A 36 -2.82 0.95 17.93
C GLU A 36 -1.48 0.28 17.63
N LYS A 37 -0.46 1.07 17.29
CA LYS A 37 0.91 0.61 17.09
C LYS A 37 1.16 -0.19 15.81
N TYR A 38 0.34 0.00 14.80
CA TYR A 38 0.61 -0.57 13.49
C TYR A 38 1.70 0.25 12.81
N LYS A 39 2.69 -0.43 12.25
CA LYS A 39 3.82 0.20 11.57
C LYS A 39 3.79 0.00 10.06
N VAL A 40 2.87 -0.82 9.57
CA VAL A 40 2.70 -1.09 8.14
C VAL A 40 1.22 -0.96 7.83
N ILE A 41 0.86 -0.09 6.91
CA ILE A 41 -0.53 0.21 6.57
C ILE A 41 -0.66 0.33 5.06
N GLU A 42 -1.69 -0.30 4.49
CA GLU A 42 -2.01 -0.15 3.07
C GLU A 42 -3.13 0.87 2.89
N ILE A 43 -2.96 1.81 1.96
CA ILE A 43 -4.01 2.72 1.54
C ILE A 43 -4.43 2.34 0.13
N THR A 44 -5.70 2.00 -0.02
CA THR A 44 -6.24 1.54 -1.30
C THR A 44 -6.61 2.72 -2.19
N LEU A 45 -6.19 2.69 -3.44
CA LEU A 45 -6.47 3.76 -4.40
C LEU A 45 -7.87 3.60 -5.00
N ARG A 46 -8.90 3.62 -4.16
CA ARG A 46 -10.30 3.49 -4.57
C ARG A 46 -11.07 4.80 -4.54
N SER A 47 -10.53 5.80 -3.89
CA SER A 47 -11.13 7.12 -3.80
C SER A 47 -10.34 8.10 -4.64
N HIS A 48 -11.00 9.14 -5.12
CA HIS A 48 -10.38 10.17 -5.92
C HIS A 48 -9.17 10.82 -5.21
N ASP A 49 -9.29 11.03 -3.91
CA ASP A 49 -8.28 11.73 -3.12
C ASP A 49 -7.25 10.80 -2.46
N ALA A 50 -7.36 9.49 -2.66
CA ALA A 50 -6.56 8.54 -1.90
C ALA A 50 -5.06 8.72 -2.10
N LEU A 51 -4.62 8.90 -3.32
CA LEU A 51 -3.19 9.07 -3.61
C LEU A 51 -2.64 10.32 -2.96
N GLU A 52 -3.31 11.45 -3.14
CA GLU A 52 -2.87 12.72 -2.55
C GLU A 52 -2.82 12.64 -1.03
N THR A 53 -3.84 12.03 -0.44
CA THR A 53 -3.88 11.83 1.01
C THR A 53 -2.74 10.92 1.48
N ALA A 54 -2.50 9.84 0.76
CA ALA A 54 -1.41 8.92 1.08
C ALA A 54 -0.04 9.60 1.02
N ILE A 55 0.18 10.45 0.02
CA ILE A 55 1.43 11.21 -0.10
C ILE A 55 1.64 12.09 1.12
N LYS A 56 0.60 12.81 1.55
CA LYS A 56 0.68 13.68 2.73
C LYS A 56 0.96 12.87 4.00
N LEU A 57 0.28 11.74 4.16
CA LEU A 57 0.47 10.90 5.33
C LEU A 57 1.89 10.32 5.38
N LYS A 58 2.44 9.95 4.23
CA LYS A 58 3.81 9.44 4.17
C LYS A 58 4.81 10.52 4.57
N GLU A 59 4.63 11.74 4.10
CA GLU A 59 5.50 12.86 4.44
C GLU A 59 5.45 13.17 5.94
N GLN A 60 4.27 13.10 6.53
CA GLN A 60 4.06 13.41 7.94
C GLN A 60 4.46 12.26 8.88
N ASN A 61 4.55 11.05 8.36
CA ASN A 61 4.80 9.84 9.16
C ASN A 61 5.90 8.99 8.53
N PRO A 62 7.14 9.50 8.49
CA PRO A 62 8.23 8.76 7.84
C PRO A 62 8.56 7.43 8.50
N ASP A 63 8.14 7.23 9.75
CA ASP A 63 8.37 5.98 10.49
C ASP A 63 7.38 4.88 10.14
N ILE A 64 6.29 5.23 9.48
CA ILE A 64 5.26 4.26 9.11
C ILE A 64 5.50 3.81 7.68
N HIS A 65 5.46 2.50 7.46
CA HIS A 65 5.56 1.94 6.12
C HIS A 65 4.17 1.98 5.49
N ILE A 66 4.03 2.79 4.45
CA ILE A 66 2.76 2.95 3.75
C ILE A 66 2.86 2.32 2.38
N GLY A 67 1.95 1.40 2.07
CA GLY A 67 1.81 0.83 0.75
C GLY A 67 0.55 1.30 0.06
N LEU A 68 0.54 1.22 -1.25
CA LEU A 68 -0.63 1.56 -2.06
C LEU A 68 -1.26 0.30 -2.60
N GLY A 69 -2.57 0.18 -2.43
CA GLY A 69 -3.33 -0.95 -2.93
C GLY A 69 -4.20 -0.60 -4.13
N SER A 70 -4.78 -1.61 -4.73
CA SER A 70 -5.58 -1.50 -5.95
C SER A 70 -4.80 -0.95 -7.15
N ILE A 71 -3.55 -1.37 -7.27
CA ILE A 71 -2.73 -1.05 -8.45
C ILE A 71 -3.19 -1.97 -9.58
N LYS A 72 -4.03 -1.47 -10.47
CA LYS A 72 -4.73 -2.29 -11.48
C LYS A 72 -4.05 -2.36 -12.84
N SER A 73 -3.06 -1.52 -13.09
CA SER A 73 -2.39 -1.49 -14.38
C SER A 73 -0.94 -1.08 -14.24
N LEU A 74 -0.14 -1.47 -15.22
CA LEU A 74 1.27 -1.06 -15.28
C LEU A 74 1.39 0.46 -15.33
N LYS A 75 0.51 1.12 -16.07
CA LYS A 75 0.54 2.57 -16.20
C LYS A 75 0.37 3.26 -14.83
N VAL A 76 -0.60 2.83 -14.04
CA VAL A 76 -0.82 3.36 -12.70
C VAL A 76 0.38 3.04 -11.81
N PHE A 77 0.91 1.83 -11.91
CA PHE A 77 2.07 1.42 -11.13
C PHE A 77 3.27 2.34 -11.42
N GLU A 78 3.55 2.56 -12.70
CA GLU A 78 4.64 3.45 -13.10
C GLU A 78 4.45 4.87 -12.57
N GLU A 79 3.21 5.37 -12.59
CA GLU A 79 2.91 6.71 -12.08
C GLU A 79 3.14 6.82 -10.58
N VAL A 80 2.64 5.86 -9.81
CA VAL A 80 2.72 5.96 -8.34
C VAL A 80 4.12 5.67 -7.80
N THR A 81 4.97 4.99 -8.55
CA THR A 81 6.35 4.76 -8.12
C THR A 81 7.22 6.01 -8.19
N ASN A 82 6.72 7.10 -8.78
CA ASN A 82 7.39 8.40 -8.71
C ASN A 82 7.34 8.96 -7.28
N PHE A 83 6.41 8.48 -6.46
CA PHE A 83 6.31 8.83 -5.05
C PHE A 83 6.93 7.69 -4.24
N LYS A 84 7.51 7.99 -3.11
CA LYS A 84 8.29 6.99 -2.36
C LYS A 84 7.44 6.21 -1.36
N PHE A 85 6.64 5.29 -1.86
CA PHE A 85 5.89 4.38 -1.00
C PHE A 85 6.71 3.12 -0.72
N ASP A 86 6.33 2.40 0.33
CA ASP A 86 7.13 1.29 0.83
C ASP A 86 6.80 -0.04 0.17
N PHE A 87 5.59 -0.18 -0.33
CA PHE A 87 5.17 -1.39 -1.06
C PHE A 87 3.93 -1.09 -1.90
N TYR A 88 3.62 -2.01 -2.80
CA TYR A 88 2.51 -1.86 -3.74
C TYR A 88 1.74 -3.17 -3.81
N VAL A 89 0.41 -3.09 -3.82
CA VAL A 89 -0.48 -4.25 -3.83
C VAL A 89 -1.41 -4.18 -5.04
N SER A 90 -1.50 -5.28 -5.77
CA SER A 90 -2.39 -5.41 -6.91
C SER A 90 -3.49 -6.42 -6.61
N PRO A 91 -4.72 -6.19 -7.09
CA PRO A 91 -5.81 -7.16 -6.89
C PRO A 91 -5.65 -8.44 -7.69
N GLY A 92 -4.74 -8.49 -8.63
CA GLY A 92 -4.51 -9.68 -9.44
C GLY A 92 -3.05 -9.83 -9.82
N THR A 93 -2.76 -10.85 -10.61
CA THR A 93 -1.41 -11.11 -11.10
C THR A 93 -1.26 -10.57 -12.52
N ASN A 94 -0.24 -9.75 -12.73
CA ASN A 94 0.09 -9.19 -14.02
C ASN A 94 1.59 -9.31 -14.23
N ILE A 95 1.98 -10.07 -15.26
CA ILE A 95 3.39 -10.36 -15.52
C ILE A 95 4.20 -9.10 -15.78
N LYS A 96 3.63 -8.15 -16.50
CA LYS A 96 4.33 -6.88 -16.79
C LYS A 96 4.59 -6.08 -15.52
N MET A 97 3.65 -6.08 -14.60
CA MET A 97 3.81 -5.40 -13.32
C MET A 97 4.83 -6.10 -12.44
N LEU A 98 4.82 -7.44 -12.44
CA LEU A 98 5.82 -8.22 -11.72
C LEU A 98 7.22 -7.95 -12.24
N ASP A 99 7.38 -7.91 -13.56
CA ASP A 99 8.67 -7.64 -14.19
C ASP A 99 9.16 -6.22 -13.87
N PHE A 100 8.26 -5.25 -13.94
CA PHE A 100 8.58 -3.86 -13.60
C PHE A 100 9.04 -3.74 -12.14
N ALA A 101 8.32 -4.37 -11.22
CA ALA A 101 8.65 -4.34 -9.81
C ALA A 101 10.02 -4.98 -9.54
N LYS A 102 10.25 -6.13 -10.15
CA LYS A 102 11.51 -6.88 -10.00
C LYS A 102 12.70 -6.09 -10.54
N LYS A 103 12.53 -5.54 -11.73
CA LYS A 103 13.58 -4.78 -12.40
C LYS A 103 13.97 -3.54 -11.61
N ASN A 104 13.00 -2.90 -10.96
CA ASN A 104 13.22 -1.65 -10.24
C ASN A 104 13.28 -1.85 -8.71
N GLN A 105 13.26 -3.10 -8.27
CA GLN A 105 13.40 -3.47 -6.85
C GLN A 105 12.32 -2.88 -5.95
N PHE A 106 11.08 -2.81 -6.47
CA PHE A 106 9.92 -2.44 -5.65
C PHE A 106 9.34 -3.69 -4.99
N LEU A 107 8.91 -3.55 -3.74
CA LEU A 107 8.16 -4.61 -3.08
C LEU A 107 6.74 -4.59 -3.62
N PHE A 108 6.39 -5.61 -4.39
CA PHE A 108 5.09 -5.74 -5.03
C PHE A 108 4.42 -7.02 -4.57
N ILE A 109 3.20 -6.88 -4.06
CA ILE A 109 2.41 -7.99 -3.55
C ILE A 109 1.25 -8.22 -4.50
N PRO A 110 1.33 -9.22 -5.37
CA PRO A 110 0.23 -9.52 -6.27
C PRO A 110 -0.90 -10.19 -5.52
N GLY A 111 -2.14 -9.81 -5.82
CA GLY A 111 -3.30 -10.49 -5.28
C GLY A 111 -3.47 -11.84 -5.94
N VAL A 112 -3.99 -12.78 -5.17
CA VAL A 112 -4.36 -14.09 -5.69
C VAL A 112 -5.85 -14.24 -5.48
N SER A 113 -6.57 -14.34 -6.59
CA SER A 113 -8.00 -14.55 -6.52
C SER A 113 -8.30 -16.02 -6.26
N THR A 114 -9.03 -16.31 -5.19
CA THR A 114 -9.47 -17.66 -4.89
C THR A 114 -10.98 -17.69 -4.80
N PRO A 115 -11.59 -18.87 -4.94
CA PRO A 115 -13.05 -18.97 -4.84
C PRO A 115 -13.63 -18.48 -3.52
N SER A 116 -12.84 -18.43 -2.49
CA SER A 116 -13.27 -17.97 -1.15
C SER A 116 -13.10 -16.47 -0.95
N GLU A 117 -12.57 -15.79 -1.90
CA GLU A 117 -12.32 -14.35 -1.80
C GLU A 117 -13.41 -13.50 -2.41
#